data_3ed45ae4567caa8822d38614f51a3b00
#
_entry.id   3ed45ae4567caa8822d38614f51a3b00
#
_cell.length_a   1.000
_cell.length_b   1.000
_cell.length_c   1.000
_cell.angle_alpha   90.00
_cell.angle_beta   90.00
_cell.angle_gamma   90.00
#
_symmetry.space_group_name_H-M   'P 1'
#
loop_
_entity.id
_entity.type
_entity.pdbx_description
1 polymer ?
#
loop_
_entity_poly.entity_id
_entity_poly.type
_entity_poly.pdbx_seq_one_letter_code
_entity_poly.pdbx_strand_id
1 'polypeptide(L)'
;MSDEGQSERVEQLIGALRDDNDALRDHAIASLSQLGEEAIGPLIGLMADEDVLIREAATVAVVRMGPSVVDRLIEAIRDDDWAIREQAASGLGKLKDPR
;
A
#
# COMPACT_ATOMS: atom_id res chain seq x y z
N MET A 1 -1.66 -14.62 19.35
CA MET A 1 -0.97 -13.77 19.77
C MET A 1 -0.38 -12.82 18.90
N SER A 2 0.45 -13.18 18.16
CA SER A 2 1.14 -12.22 17.35
C SER A 2 0.27 -11.58 16.30
N ASP A 3 -0.73 -12.30 15.80
CA ASP A 3 -1.56 -11.74 14.73
C ASP A 3 -2.31 -10.50 15.17
N GLU A 4 -2.80 -10.50 16.40
CA GLU A 4 -3.53 -9.34 16.86
C GLU A 4 -2.63 -8.13 17.00
N GLY A 5 -1.42 -8.33 17.51
CA GLY A 5 -0.50 -7.23 17.66
C GLY A 5 -0.11 -6.65 16.32
N GLN A 6 0.07 -7.50 15.33
CA GLN A 6 0.45 -7.04 14.00
C GLN A 6 -0.69 -6.32 13.31
N SER A 7 -1.92 -6.81 13.48
CA SER A 7 -3.06 -6.12 12.90
C SER A 7 -3.22 -4.74 13.50
N GLU A 8 -3.04 -4.61 14.80
CA GLU A 8 -3.13 -3.30 15.42
C GLU A 8 -2.05 -2.38 14.92
N ARG A 9 -0.85 -2.92 14.73
CA ARG A 9 0.23 -2.11 14.23
C ARG A 9 -0.05 -1.61 12.83
N VAL A 10 -0.57 -2.48 11.98
CA VAL A 10 -0.94 -2.07 10.64
C VAL A 10 -1.99 -0.97 10.69
N GLU A 11 -2.99 -1.12 11.54
CA GLU A 11 -4.04 -0.10 11.62
C GLU A 11 -3.50 1.22 12.14
N GLN A 12 -2.60 1.17 13.11
CA GLN A 12 -2.00 2.40 13.61
C GLN A 12 -1.22 3.11 12.52
N LEU A 13 -0.46 2.35 11.73
CA LEU A 13 0.32 2.95 10.68
C LEU A 13 -0.57 3.49 9.57
N ILE A 14 -1.68 2.81 9.27
CA ILE A 14 -2.62 3.33 8.30
C ILE A 14 -3.21 4.65 8.80
N GLY A 15 -3.50 4.73 10.10
CA GLY A 15 -3.96 5.99 10.67
C GLY A 15 -2.94 7.10 10.47
N ALA A 16 -1.66 6.78 10.59
CA ALA A 16 -0.61 7.78 10.40
C ALA A 16 -0.50 8.22 8.94
N LEU A 17 -0.93 7.37 7.99
CA LEU A 17 -0.94 7.80 6.60
C LEU A 17 -1.89 8.97 6.37
N ARG A 18 -2.90 9.09 7.21
CA ARG A 18 -3.89 10.14 7.06
C ARG A 18 -3.52 11.42 7.78
N ASP A 19 -2.37 11.43 8.43
CA ASP A 19 -1.93 12.61 9.16
C ASP A 19 -1.51 13.70 8.19
N ASP A 20 -1.71 14.94 8.56
CA ASP A 20 -1.30 16.07 7.72
C ASP A 20 0.21 16.26 7.73
N ASN A 21 0.89 15.69 8.69
CA ASN A 21 2.33 15.85 8.82
C ASN A 21 3.05 14.94 7.83
N ASP A 22 3.80 15.55 6.91
CA ASP A 22 4.49 14.79 5.87
C ASP A 22 5.47 13.79 6.44
N ALA A 23 6.18 14.16 7.50
CA ALA A 23 7.17 13.26 8.08
C ALA A 23 6.51 12.04 8.68
N LEU A 24 5.35 12.21 9.33
CA LEU A 24 4.64 11.08 9.89
C LEU A 24 4.11 10.17 8.78
N ARG A 25 3.59 10.76 7.70
CA ARG A 25 3.13 9.96 6.58
C ARG A 25 4.28 9.16 5.96
N ASP A 26 5.42 9.82 5.76
CA ASP A 26 6.56 9.14 5.17
C ASP A 26 7.05 8.01 6.04
N HIS A 27 7.06 8.23 7.35
CA HIS A 27 7.45 7.18 8.27
C HIS A 27 6.48 6.01 8.20
N ALA A 28 5.19 6.29 8.11
CA ALA A 28 4.19 5.23 8.02
C ALA A 28 4.35 4.43 6.73
N ILE A 29 4.61 5.12 5.63
CA ILE A 29 4.83 4.43 4.36
C ILE A 29 6.01 3.48 4.49
N ALA A 30 7.12 3.96 5.03
CA ALA A 30 8.30 3.12 5.18
C ALA A 30 8.04 1.95 6.10
N SER A 31 7.36 2.19 7.21
CA SER A 31 7.10 1.13 8.18
C SER A 31 6.16 0.08 7.62
N LEU A 32 5.12 0.51 6.90
CA LEU A 32 4.21 -0.44 6.30
C LEU A 32 4.91 -1.30 5.24
N SER A 33 5.79 -0.69 4.46
CA SER A 33 6.50 -1.46 3.45
C SER A 33 7.41 -2.50 4.09
N GLN A 34 7.93 -2.22 5.29
CA GLN A 34 8.80 -3.16 5.98
C GLN A 34 8.02 -4.32 6.61
N LEU A 35 6.74 -4.13 6.89
CA LEU A 35 5.94 -5.22 7.42
C LEU A 35 5.68 -6.30 6.39
N GLY A 36 5.76 -5.96 5.12
CA GLY A 36 5.67 -6.94 4.05
C GLY A 36 4.28 -7.54 3.93
N GLU A 37 4.23 -8.86 3.91
CA GLU A 37 3.02 -9.60 3.58
C GLU A 37 1.81 -9.14 4.40
N GLU A 38 2.01 -8.83 5.65
CA GLU A 38 0.89 -8.48 6.53
C GLU A 38 0.22 -7.19 6.12
N ALA A 39 0.97 -6.29 5.51
CA ALA A 39 0.44 -5.00 5.13
C ALA A 39 -0.11 -4.96 3.72
N ILE A 40 0.17 -5.98 2.90
CA ILE A 40 -0.19 -5.92 1.48
C ILE A 40 -1.70 -5.82 1.28
N GLY A 41 -2.47 -6.71 1.92
CA GLY A 41 -3.92 -6.68 1.78
C GLY A 41 -4.53 -5.36 2.19
N PRO A 42 -4.25 -4.89 3.41
CA PRO A 42 -4.76 -3.59 3.82
C PRO A 42 -4.33 -2.44 2.91
N LEU A 43 -3.11 -2.46 2.40
CA LEU A 43 -2.66 -1.39 1.52
C LEU A 43 -3.40 -1.43 0.18
N ILE A 44 -3.63 -2.63 -0.36
CA ILE A 44 -4.39 -2.71 -1.59
C ILE A 44 -5.80 -2.18 -1.37
N GLY A 45 -6.40 -2.46 -0.21
CA GLY A 45 -7.70 -1.90 0.10
C GLY A 45 -7.69 -0.37 0.11
N LEU A 46 -6.60 0.23 0.57
CA LEU A 46 -6.50 1.68 0.59
C LEU A 46 -6.37 2.28 -0.81
N MET A 47 -6.07 1.48 -1.81
CA MET A 47 -6.04 1.97 -3.18
C MET A 47 -7.43 2.37 -3.67
N ALA A 48 -8.48 2.06 -2.91
CA ALA A 48 -9.83 2.48 -3.21
C ALA A 48 -10.30 3.62 -2.32
N ASP A 49 -9.40 4.19 -1.51
CA ASP A 49 -9.79 5.24 -0.59
C ASP A 49 -10.32 6.46 -1.33
N GLU A 50 -11.20 7.22 -0.66
CA GLU A 50 -11.76 8.41 -1.27
C GLU A 50 -10.71 9.48 -1.53
N ASP A 51 -9.69 9.50 -0.68
CA ASP A 51 -8.65 10.51 -0.77
C ASP A 51 -7.56 10.03 -1.72
N VAL A 52 -7.35 10.78 -2.79
CA VAL A 52 -6.35 10.39 -3.78
C VAL A 52 -4.95 10.31 -3.16
N LEU A 53 -4.67 11.15 -2.18
CA LEU A 53 -3.35 11.10 -1.55
C LEU A 53 -3.14 9.80 -0.79
N ILE A 54 -4.21 9.28 -0.18
CA ILE A 54 -4.12 8.00 0.51
C ILE A 54 -3.95 6.87 -0.50
N ARG A 55 -4.69 6.94 -1.61
CA ARG A 55 -4.52 5.92 -2.65
C ARG A 55 -3.10 5.87 -3.15
N GLU A 56 -2.50 7.05 -3.36
CA GLU A 56 -1.14 7.09 -3.87
C GLU A 56 -0.13 6.67 -2.81
N ALA A 57 -0.35 7.05 -1.55
CA ALA A 57 0.55 6.63 -0.49
C ALA A 57 0.55 5.10 -0.34
N ALA A 58 -0.62 4.49 -0.45
CA ALA A 58 -0.69 3.04 -0.37
C ALA A 58 0.09 2.40 -1.51
N THR A 59 -0.02 2.96 -2.71
CA THR A 59 0.71 2.43 -3.85
C THR A 59 2.21 2.57 -3.66
N VAL A 60 2.65 3.71 -3.14
CA VAL A 60 4.07 3.91 -2.87
C VAL A 60 4.57 2.86 -1.88
N ALA A 61 3.82 2.59 -0.81
CA ALA A 61 4.25 1.62 0.17
C ALA A 61 4.37 0.23 -0.44
N VAL A 62 3.40 -0.15 -1.29
CA VAL A 62 3.43 -1.45 -1.94
C VAL A 62 4.61 -1.55 -2.90
N VAL A 63 4.85 -0.49 -3.67
CA VAL A 63 5.96 -0.50 -4.63
C VAL A 63 7.29 -0.65 -3.92
N ARG A 64 7.42 -0.06 -2.73
CA ARG A 64 8.66 -0.17 -1.97
C ARG A 64 8.96 -1.60 -1.53
N MET A 65 7.96 -2.46 -1.51
CA MET A 65 8.18 -3.85 -1.16
C MET A 65 8.89 -4.62 -2.26
N GLY A 66 8.95 -4.06 -3.45
CA GLY A 66 9.72 -4.65 -4.53
C GLY A 66 8.98 -5.74 -5.28
N PRO A 67 9.71 -6.59 -5.99
CA PRO A 67 9.07 -7.55 -6.88
C PRO A 67 8.14 -8.55 -6.21
N SER A 68 8.26 -8.70 -4.90
CA SER A 68 7.44 -9.70 -4.20
C SER A 68 5.95 -9.39 -4.28
N VAL A 69 5.58 -8.13 -4.61
CA VAL A 69 4.16 -7.79 -4.68
C VAL A 69 3.58 -7.88 -6.08
N VAL A 70 4.38 -8.25 -7.07
CA VAL A 70 3.92 -8.23 -8.46
C VAL A 70 2.67 -9.09 -8.65
N ASP A 71 2.68 -10.31 -8.12
CA ASP A 71 1.53 -11.19 -8.31
C ASP A 71 0.26 -10.61 -7.69
N ARG A 72 0.40 -9.97 -6.53
CA ARG A 72 -0.75 -9.38 -5.88
C ARG A 72 -1.28 -8.20 -6.67
N LEU A 73 -0.39 -7.43 -7.28
CA LEU A 73 -0.83 -6.32 -8.11
C LEU A 73 -1.46 -6.79 -9.40
N ILE A 74 -0.96 -7.90 -9.96
CA ILE A 74 -1.59 -8.46 -11.14
C ILE A 74 -3.03 -8.87 -10.84
N GLU A 75 -3.27 -9.45 -9.67
CA GLU A 75 -4.62 -9.76 -9.26
C GLU A 75 -5.45 -8.50 -9.10
N ALA A 76 -4.84 -7.45 -8.56
CA ALA A 76 -5.56 -6.23 -8.28
C ALA A 76 -5.99 -5.47 -9.53
N ILE A 77 -5.31 -5.67 -10.66
CA ILE A 77 -5.76 -4.99 -11.89
C ILE A 77 -7.04 -5.61 -12.43
N ARG A 78 -7.52 -6.69 -11.79
CA ARG A 78 -8.79 -7.29 -12.16
C ARG A 78 -9.88 -7.02 -11.14
N ASP A 79 -9.59 -6.14 -10.17
CA ASP A 79 -10.54 -5.83 -9.13
C ASP A 79 -11.77 -5.14 -9.70
N ASP A 80 -12.90 -5.28 -9.02
CA ASP A 80 -14.12 -4.62 -9.45
C ASP A 80 -14.02 -3.11 -9.30
N ASP A 81 -13.23 -2.64 -8.38
CA ASP A 81 -13.10 -1.21 -8.10
C ASP A 81 -12.11 -0.59 -9.07
N TRP A 82 -12.57 0.40 -9.83
CA TRP A 82 -11.71 1.03 -10.83
C TRP A 82 -10.49 1.72 -10.22
N ALA A 83 -10.62 2.25 -9.01
CA ALA A 83 -9.49 2.93 -8.37
C ALA A 83 -8.40 1.94 -8.04
N ILE A 84 -8.78 0.74 -7.57
CA ILE A 84 -7.79 -0.28 -7.29
C ILE A 84 -7.11 -0.72 -8.58
N ARG A 85 -7.89 -0.90 -9.65
CA ARG A 85 -7.29 -1.27 -10.93
C ARG A 85 -6.29 -0.23 -11.39
N GLU A 86 -6.64 1.03 -11.26
CA GLU A 86 -5.79 2.11 -11.72
C GLU A 86 -4.49 2.16 -10.90
N GLN A 87 -4.61 2.07 -9.59
CA GLN A 87 -3.43 2.14 -8.74
C GLN A 87 -2.56 0.91 -8.92
N ALA A 88 -3.16 -0.25 -9.11
CA ALA A 88 -2.37 -1.46 -9.33
C ALA A 88 -1.58 -1.36 -10.64
N ALA A 89 -2.19 -0.84 -11.68
CA ALA A 89 -1.49 -0.66 -12.94
C ALA A 89 -0.35 0.34 -12.79
N SER A 90 -0.59 1.41 -12.05
CA SER A 90 0.45 2.38 -11.77
C SER A 90 1.61 1.75 -11.02
N GLY A 91 1.29 0.95 -10.01
CA GLY A 91 2.33 0.29 -9.22
C GLY A 91 3.14 -0.68 -10.05
N LEU A 92 2.46 -1.44 -10.90
CA LEU A 92 3.18 -2.38 -11.78
C LEU A 92 4.10 -1.63 -12.72
N GLY A 93 3.65 -0.47 -13.22
CA GLY A 93 4.49 0.34 -14.08
C GLY A 93 5.76 0.81 -13.37
N LYS A 94 5.63 1.15 -12.10
CA LYS A 94 6.78 1.61 -11.34
C LYS A 94 7.72 0.47 -10.99
N LEU A 95 7.21 -0.75 -10.89
CA LEU A 95 8.05 -1.90 -10.60
C LEU A 95 8.76 -2.42 -11.82
N LYS A 96 8.30 -2.06 -13.02
CA LYS A 96 8.99 -2.46 -14.19
C LYS A 96 10.36 -1.88 -14.17
N ASP A 97 11.29 -2.64 -14.65
CA ASP A 97 12.64 -2.20 -14.60
C ASP A 97 12.83 -0.98 -15.42
N PRO A 98 13.17 0.07 -14.84
CA PRO A 98 13.35 1.27 -15.56
C PRO A 98 14.66 1.34 -16.28
N ARG A 99 15.49 0.46 -16.14
CA ARG A 99 16.71 0.53 -16.71
C ARG A 99 16.81 0.55 -17.95
#